data_60d9ce0d3a679289112e374f2dcdf20d
#
_entry.id   60d9ce0d3a679289112e374f2dcdf20d
#
_cell.length_a   1.000
_cell.length_b   1.000
_cell.length_c   1.000
_cell.angle_alpha   90.00
_cell.angle_beta   90.00
_cell.angle_gamma   90.00
#
_symmetry.space_group_name_H-M   'P 1'
#
loop_
_entity.id
_entity.type
_entity.pdbx_description
1 polymer ?
#
loop_
_entity_poly.entity_id
_entity_poly.type
_entity_poly.pdbx_seq_one_letter_code
_entity_poly.pdbx_strand_id
1 'polypeptide(L)' 'MTIKEFYDWAVAHGVENYTLSVNYRDGGGWYCGCEEACEADFSIEENYKEVVI' A
#
# COMPACT_ATOMS: atom_id res chain seq x y z
N MET A 1 10.22 4.55 -1.98
CA MET A 1 10.35 3.35 -1.12
C MET A 1 10.67 2.14 -1.96
N THR A 2 11.67 1.37 -1.58
CA THR A 2 11.98 0.12 -2.26
C THR A 2 11.06 -0.99 -1.77
N ILE A 3 11.04 -2.11 -2.50
CA ILE A 3 10.24 -3.28 -2.07
C ILE A 3 10.72 -3.79 -0.71
N LYS A 4 12.02 -3.77 -0.47
CA LYS A 4 12.56 -4.19 0.82
C LYS A 4 12.11 -3.25 1.93
N GLU A 5 12.12 -1.96 1.69
CA GLU A 5 11.65 -0.97 2.66
C GLU A 5 10.16 -1.18 2.97
N PHE A 6 9.37 -1.49 1.96
CA PHE A 6 7.96 -1.81 2.15
C PHE A 6 7.77 -3.08 3.00
N TYR A 7 8.56 -4.10 2.71
CA TYR A 7 8.53 -5.33 3.50
C TYR A 7 8.91 -5.07 4.96
N ASP A 8 9.97 -4.31 5.18
CA ASP A 8 10.41 -3.97 6.53
C ASP A 8 9.35 -3.17 7.28
N TRP A 9 8.68 -2.26 6.58
CA TRP A 9 7.56 -1.51 7.14
C TRP A 9 6.41 -2.45 7.54
N ALA A 10 6.08 -3.40 6.68
CA ALA A 10 5.01 -4.37 6.95
C ALA A 10 5.34 -5.24 8.16
N VAL A 11 6.57 -5.69 8.27
CA VAL A 11 7.01 -6.49 9.43
C VAL A 11 6.94 -5.66 10.70
N ALA A 12 7.37 -4.41 10.65
CA ALA A 12 7.34 -3.52 11.80
C ALA A 12 5.91 -3.27 12.30
N HIS A 13 4.94 -3.32 11.40
CA HIS A 13 3.52 -3.13 11.73
C HIS A 13 2.79 -4.46 11.97
N GLY A 14 3.47 -5.59 11.81
CA GLY A 14 2.87 -6.91 12.01
C GLY A 14 1.85 -7.27 10.93
N VAL A 15 1.99 -6.72 9.76
CA VAL A 15 1.02 -6.92 8.66
C VAL A 15 1.64 -7.61 7.45
N GLU A 16 2.78 -8.25 7.60
CA GLU A 16 3.50 -8.87 6.49
C GLU A 16 2.72 -10.00 5.81
N ASN A 17 1.72 -10.56 6.51
CA ASN A 17 0.87 -11.61 5.97
C ASN A 17 -0.48 -11.08 5.44
N TYR A 18 -0.68 -9.78 5.49
CA TYR A 18 -1.91 -9.19 4.97
C TYR A 18 -1.87 -9.16 3.44
N THR A 19 -3.05 -9.16 2.85
CA THR A 19 -3.17 -9.04 1.40
C THR A 19 -2.84 -7.62 0.98
N LEU A 20 -2.04 -7.50 -0.06
CA LEU A 20 -1.75 -6.20 -0.66
C LEU A 20 -2.85 -5.88 -1.66
N SER A 21 -3.52 -4.76 -1.45
CA SER A 21 -4.62 -4.31 -2.30
C SER A 21 -4.33 -2.95 -2.89
N VAL A 22 -4.83 -2.72 -4.08
CA VAL A 22 -4.70 -1.44 -4.77
C VAL A 22 -6.05 -0.77 -4.83
N ASN A 23 -6.10 0.48 -4.40
CA ASN A 23 -7.32 1.25 -4.46
C ASN A 23 -7.40 1.96 -5.81
N TYR A 24 -8.33 1.51 -6.64
CA TYR A 24 -8.58 2.14 -7.94
C TYR A 24 -9.47 3.35 -7.74
N ARG A 25 -9.01 4.48 -8.23
CA ARG A 25 -9.85 5.66 -8.28
C ARG A 25 -10.66 5.64 -9.57
N ASP A 26 -11.95 5.39 -9.43
CA ASP A 26 -12.90 5.65 -10.51
C ASP A 26 -13.11 7.14 -10.56
N GLY A 27 -12.93 7.73 -11.70
CA GLY A 27 -13.18 9.14 -11.80
C GLY A 27 -12.43 9.83 -12.91
N GLY A 28 -11.92 9.07 -13.83
CA GLY A 28 -11.27 9.62 -14.99
C GLY A 28 -10.02 10.42 -14.70
N GLY A 29 -9.45 10.20 -13.57
CA GLY A 29 -8.15 10.76 -13.26
C GLY A 29 -7.10 10.07 -14.10
N TRP A 30 -6.56 10.81 -15.01
CA TRP A 30 -5.42 10.34 -15.77
C TRP A 30 -4.18 10.42 -14.92
N TYR A 31 -3.80 9.31 -14.39
CA TYR A 31 -2.52 9.23 -13.72
C TYR A 31 -1.53 8.60 -14.66
N CYS A 32 -0.80 9.45 -15.35
CA CYS A 32 0.24 9.03 -16.26
C CYS A 32 1.58 9.22 -15.59
N GLY A 33 1.95 8.31 -14.73
CA GLY A 33 3.25 8.40 -14.10
C GLY A 33 3.40 7.40 -12.98
N CYS A 34 4.63 7.03 -12.73
CA CYS A 34 4.97 6.19 -11.59
C CYS A 34 5.62 7.08 -10.55
N GLU A 35 5.00 7.21 -9.41
CA GLU A 35 5.60 7.90 -8.29
C GLU A 35 6.10 6.90 -7.28
N GLU A 36 7.14 7.28 -6.58
CA GLU A 36 7.64 6.47 -5.50
C GLU A 36 6.63 6.49 -4.34
N ALA A 37 6.22 5.32 -3.91
CA ALA A 37 5.32 5.19 -2.78
C ALA A 37 6.05 5.53 -1.48
N CYS A 38 5.31 6.07 -0.52
CA CYS A 38 5.82 6.32 0.82
C CYS A 38 4.81 5.82 1.85
N GLU A 39 5.18 5.83 3.11
CA GLU A 39 4.35 5.29 4.18
C GLU A 39 2.96 5.95 4.26
N ALA A 40 2.87 7.20 3.87
CA ALA A 40 1.60 7.93 3.88
C ALA A 40 0.59 7.40 2.85
N ASP A 41 1.05 6.64 1.87
CA ASP A 41 0.19 6.08 0.83
C ASP A 41 -0.50 4.80 1.25
N PHE A 42 -0.13 4.23 2.39
CA PHE A 42 -0.62 2.93 2.82
C PHE A 42 -1.71 3.07 3.87
N SER A 43 -2.76 2.27 3.71
CA SER A 43 -3.82 2.15 4.71
C SER A 43 -3.90 0.70 5.17
N ILE A 44 -3.97 0.48 6.47
CA ILE A 44 -4.11 -0.85 7.05
C ILE A 44 -5.56 -1.07 7.40
N GLU A 45 -6.18 -2.07 6.77
CA GLU A 45 -7.56 -2.49 7.05
C GLU A 45 -7.53 -3.77 7.86
N GLU A 46 -7.59 -3.64 9.17
CA GLU A 46 -7.49 -4.79 10.07
C GLU A 46 -8.67 -5.74 9.94
N ASN A 47 -9.86 -5.23 9.67
CA ASN A 47 -11.06 -6.04 9.55
C ASN A 47 -10.98 -7.01 8.36
N TYR A 48 -10.31 -6.61 7.31
CA TYR A 48 -10.15 -7.43 6.10
C TYR A 48 -8.75 -7.99 5.97
N LYS A 49 -7.88 -7.65 6.89
CA LYS A 49 -6.46 -8.03 6.85
C LYS A 49 -5.83 -7.68 5.51
N GLU A 50 -5.98 -6.41 5.15
CA GLU A 50 -5.45 -5.87 3.91
C GLU A 50 -4.58 -4.65 4.18
N VAL A 51 -3.58 -4.48 3.33
CA VAL A 51 -2.84 -3.23 3.22
C VAL A 51 -3.23 -2.63 1.88
N VAL A 52 -3.78 -1.43 1.89
CA VAL A 52 -4.29 -0.78 0.69
C VAL A 52 -3.37 0.37 0.31
N ILE A 53 -2.99 0.38 -0.94
CA ILE A 53 -2.17 1.44 -1.52
C ILE A 53 -3.04 2.42 -2.29
#